data_3fd2882d1e2aad22c5933d63baffa97f
#
_entry.id   3fd2882d1e2aad22c5933d63baffa97f
#
_cell.length_a   1.000
_cell.length_b   1.000
_cell.length_c   1.000
_cell.angle_alpha   90.00
_cell.angle_beta   90.00
_cell.angle_gamma   90.00
#
_symmetry.space_group_name_H-M   'P 1'
#
loop_
_entity.id
_entity.type
_entity.pdbx_description
1 polymer ?
#
loop_
_entity_poly.entity_id
_entity_poly.type
_entity_poly.pdbx_seq_one_letter_code
_entity_poly.pdbx_strand_id
1 'polypeptide(L)'
;NQQAIPAVEYLMSKDGGSAKRLFLVGTDYVYPRTTNKILRAFLKSKGVADKDIEEVYTPFGHTDYQTIVANVKRFAAGGKTAVISTINGDSNVPFYKELGNQGLKATDVPVIAFSVGEEELRGVDTKPLVGHLAAWNYFMSVKSEANEAFKKKWAAYAKAKKLPGADKPLTNDPMEATYIGIYMWKQAVEKAKSFDVDKVRAAMGGQTFKAPSGF
;
A
#
# COMPACT_ATOMS: atom_id res chain seq x y z
N ASN A 1 -10.53 -6.15 2.68
CA ASN A 1 -10.64 -6.60 4.08
C ASN A 1 -9.38 -7.32 4.56
N GLN A 2 -8.76 -8.16 3.72
CA GLN A 2 -7.58 -8.97 4.08
C GLN A 2 -6.30 -8.16 4.28
N GLN A 3 -6.22 -6.96 3.72
CA GLN A 3 -5.12 -6.01 3.91
C GLN A 3 -5.42 -5.05 5.06
N ALA A 4 -6.54 -4.32 4.97
CA ALA A 4 -6.81 -3.18 5.82
C ALA A 4 -7.20 -3.57 7.26
N ILE A 5 -8.05 -4.57 7.45
CA ILE A 5 -8.50 -4.97 8.79
C ILE A 5 -7.34 -5.50 9.65
N PRO A 6 -6.54 -6.49 9.22
CA PRO A 6 -5.41 -6.97 10.01
C PRO A 6 -4.38 -5.88 10.34
N ALA A 7 -4.13 -4.97 9.39
CA ALA A 7 -3.21 -3.85 9.58
C ALA A 7 -3.69 -2.89 10.69
N VAL A 8 -4.99 -2.59 10.73
CA VAL A 8 -5.59 -1.75 11.77
C VAL A 8 -5.66 -2.49 13.11
N GLU A 9 -5.96 -3.78 13.13
CA GLU A 9 -5.90 -4.59 14.34
C GLU A 9 -4.49 -4.59 14.95
N TYR A 10 -3.46 -4.68 14.11
CA TYR A 10 -2.07 -4.55 14.57
C TYR A 10 -1.83 -3.20 15.24
N LEU A 11 -2.20 -2.07 14.60
CA LEU A 11 -2.04 -0.73 15.20
C LEU A 11 -2.78 -0.57 16.53
N MET A 12 -3.92 -1.23 16.70
CA MET A 12 -4.70 -1.22 17.94
C MET A 12 -4.12 -2.14 19.02
N SER A 13 -3.28 -3.11 18.65
CA SER A 13 -2.62 -4.04 19.56
C SER A 13 -1.52 -3.34 20.37
N LYS A 14 -1.04 -4.01 21.44
CA LYS A 14 0.07 -3.53 22.26
C LYS A 14 1.34 -3.32 21.42
N ASP A 15 1.64 -4.26 20.53
CA ASP A 15 2.86 -4.26 19.70
C ASP A 15 2.80 -3.18 18.61
N GLY A 16 1.60 -2.84 18.13
CA GLY A 16 1.36 -1.79 17.15
C GLY A 16 1.16 -0.39 17.72
N GLY A 17 1.34 -0.20 19.05
CA GLY A 17 1.26 1.11 19.70
C GLY A 17 -0.05 1.38 20.44
N SER A 18 -1.00 0.44 20.47
CA SER A 18 -2.29 0.56 21.20
C SER A 18 -3.11 1.77 20.76
N ALA A 19 -3.18 2.02 19.45
CA ALA A 19 -3.96 3.14 18.92
C ALA A 19 -5.42 3.07 19.35
N LYS A 20 -5.95 4.20 19.82
CA LYS A 20 -7.36 4.41 20.21
C LYS A 20 -8.06 5.38 19.28
N ARG A 21 -7.31 6.17 18.54
CA ARG A 21 -7.76 7.21 17.63
C ARG A 21 -7.15 6.98 16.25
N LEU A 22 -7.96 7.04 15.20
CA LEU A 22 -7.53 6.72 13.83
C LEU A 22 -7.80 7.90 12.92
N PHE A 23 -6.73 8.38 12.23
CA PHE A 23 -6.83 9.42 11.22
C PHE A 23 -6.71 8.78 9.84
N LEU A 24 -7.80 8.80 9.07
CA LEU A 24 -7.88 8.19 7.76
C LEU A 24 -7.59 9.25 6.69
N VAL A 25 -6.53 9.10 5.92
CA VAL A 25 -6.19 10.00 4.81
C VAL A 25 -6.11 9.23 3.52
N GLY A 26 -6.76 9.70 2.45
CA GLY A 26 -6.79 8.98 1.19
C GLY A 26 -6.94 9.86 -0.04
N THR A 27 -6.59 9.32 -1.19
CA THR A 27 -6.93 9.93 -2.47
C THR A 27 -8.43 9.83 -2.72
N ASP A 28 -9.03 10.88 -3.29
CA ASP A 28 -10.48 10.96 -3.49
C ASP A 28 -10.97 10.15 -4.69
N TYR A 29 -11.18 8.84 -4.49
CA TYR A 29 -11.84 7.96 -5.47
C TYR A 29 -12.38 6.68 -4.80
N VAL A 30 -12.91 5.75 -5.58
CA VAL A 30 -13.68 4.60 -5.10
C VAL A 30 -12.91 3.74 -4.09
N TYR A 31 -11.62 3.46 -4.30
CA TYR A 31 -10.85 2.58 -3.43
C TYR A 31 -10.67 3.16 -2.00
N PRO A 32 -10.10 4.37 -1.79
CA PRO A 32 -9.99 4.94 -0.45
C PRO A 32 -11.34 5.13 0.24
N ARG A 33 -12.34 5.64 -0.47
CA ARG A 33 -13.67 5.85 0.10
C ARG A 33 -14.32 4.53 0.55
N THR A 34 -14.19 3.47 -0.24
CA THR A 34 -14.72 2.14 0.12
C THR A 34 -13.93 1.53 1.27
N THR A 35 -12.60 1.62 1.23
CA THR A 35 -11.73 1.13 2.31
C THR A 35 -12.03 1.83 3.63
N ASN A 36 -12.13 3.16 3.63
CA ASN A 36 -12.43 3.93 4.84
C ASN A 36 -13.84 3.64 5.37
N LYS A 37 -14.83 3.42 4.50
CA LYS A 37 -16.17 2.97 4.91
C LYS A 37 -16.12 1.62 5.64
N ILE A 38 -15.34 0.67 5.12
CA ILE A 38 -15.12 -0.64 5.76
C ILE A 38 -14.41 -0.46 7.10
N LEU A 39 -13.36 0.33 7.15
CA LEU A 39 -12.59 0.60 8.37
C LEU A 39 -13.43 1.30 9.44
N ARG A 40 -14.25 2.28 9.08
CA ARG A 40 -15.18 2.92 10.03
C ARG A 40 -16.14 1.91 10.63
N ALA A 41 -16.74 1.04 9.82
CA ALA A 41 -17.64 -0.01 10.33
C ALA A 41 -16.89 -0.97 11.27
N PHE A 42 -15.68 -1.38 10.89
CA PHE A 42 -14.82 -2.22 11.72
C PHE A 42 -14.44 -1.54 13.05
N LEU A 43 -13.97 -0.29 13.02
CA LEU A 43 -13.57 0.47 14.20
C LEU A 43 -14.76 0.66 15.17
N LYS A 44 -15.95 0.96 14.65
CA LYS A 44 -17.18 1.02 15.45
C LYS A 44 -17.50 -0.32 16.12
N SER A 45 -17.34 -1.45 15.41
CA SER A 45 -17.53 -2.78 16.00
C SER A 45 -16.53 -3.11 17.12
N LYS A 46 -15.37 -2.42 17.12
CA LYS A 46 -14.36 -2.51 18.20
C LYS A 46 -14.57 -1.46 19.31
N GLY A 47 -15.66 -0.70 19.27
CA GLY A 47 -16.01 0.30 20.29
C GLY A 47 -15.31 1.65 20.13
N VAL A 48 -14.68 1.94 18.99
CA VAL A 48 -14.07 3.27 18.72
C VAL A 48 -15.19 4.26 18.42
N ALA A 49 -15.26 5.35 19.16
CA ALA A 49 -16.27 6.40 19.00
C ALA A 49 -16.03 7.24 17.74
N ASP A 50 -17.09 7.81 17.16
CA ASP A 50 -16.97 8.64 15.94
C ASP A 50 -16.01 9.84 16.11
N LYS A 51 -15.96 10.45 17.29
CA LYS A 51 -15.02 11.54 17.61
C LYS A 51 -13.54 11.14 17.59
N ASP A 52 -13.28 9.84 17.64
CA ASP A 52 -11.95 9.24 17.62
C ASP A 52 -11.57 8.70 16.23
N ILE A 53 -12.36 9.03 15.20
CA ILE A 53 -12.11 8.68 13.81
C ILE A 53 -12.24 9.95 12.97
N GLU A 54 -11.13 10.47 12.48
CA GLU A 54 -11.11 11.59 11.51
C GLU A 54 -10.82 11.05 10.11
N GLU A 55 -11.36 11.72 9.09
CA GLU A 55 -11.27 11.25 7.71
C GLU A 55 -11.13 12.42 6.76
N VAL A 56 -10.12 12.37 5.87
CA VAL A 56 -9.85 13.41 4.88
C VAL A 56 -9.46 12.80 3.54
N TYR A 57 -9.85 13.47 2.46
CA TYR A 57 -9.52 13.06 1.10
C TYR A 57 -8.86 14.21 0.33
N THR A 58 -7.94 13.85 -0.57
CA THR A 58 -7.25 14.76 -1.48
C THR A 58 -7.44 14.33 -2.93
N PRO A 59 -7.48 15.25 -3.90
CA PRO A 59 -7.51 14.86 -5.30
C PRO A 59 -6.22 14.12 -5.72
N PHE A 60 -6.27 13.42 -6.86
CA PHE A 60 -5.06 12.88 -7.47
C PHE A 60 -4.07 14.01 -7.77
N GLY A 61 -2.77 13.73 -7.57
CA GLY A 61 -1.71 14.70 -7.79
C GLY A 61 -1.63 15.81 -6.75
N HIS A 62 -2.32 15.68 -5.61
CA HIS A 62 -2.22 16.64 -4.51
C HIS A 62 -0.80 16.69 -3.94
N THR A 63 -0.29 17.90 -3.72
CA THR A 63 1.10 18.12 -3.29
C THR A 63 1.24 18.91 -1.98
N ASP A 64 0.20 19.59 -1.51
CA ASP A 64 0.24 20.39 -0.28
C ASP A 64 -0.42 19.67 0.89
N TYR A 65 0.39 18.96 1.66
CA TYR A 65 -0.07 18.22 2.85
C TYR A 65 0.12 18.98 4.16
N GLN A 66 0.57 20.24 4.14
CA GLN A 66 0.91 21.00 5.34
C GLN A 66 -0.27 21.06 6.34
N THR A 67 -1.44 21.47 5.87
CA THR A 67 -2.65 21.55 6.70
C THR A 67 -3.09 20.16 7.20
N ILE A 68 -3.03 19.14 6.35
CA ILE A 68 -3.46 17.79 6.71
C ILE A 68 -2.56 17.23 7.81
N VAL A 69 -1.23 17.34 7.67
CA VAL A 69 -0.27 16.86 8.68
C VAL A 69 -0.41 17.66 9.99
N ALA A 70 -0.65 18.98 9.93
CA ALA A 70 -0.96 19.78 11.11
C ALA A 70 -2.25 19.31 11.81
N ASN A 71 -3.28 18.94 11.05
CA ASN A 71 -4.51 18.36 11.59
C ASN A 71 -4.26 17.00 12.26
N VAL A 72 -3.42 16.14 11.66
CA VAL A 72 -2.99 14.88 12.30
C VAL A 72 -2.36 15.15 13.65
N LYS A 73 -1.43 16.12 13.77
CA LYS A 73 -0.80 16.49 15.03
C LYS A 73 -1.80 16.96 16.06
N ARG A 74 -2.73 17.85 15.65
CA ARG A 74 -3.79 18.35 16.53
C ARG A 74 -4.70 17.20 17.01
N PHE A 75 -5.09 16.32 16.12
CA PHE A 75 -5.91 15.14 16.45
C PHE A 75 -5.18 14.20 17.40
N ALA A 76 -3.88 13.98 17.20
CA ALA A 76 -3.04 13.12 18.03
C ALA A 76 -2.85 13.65 19.45
N ALA A 77 -2.98 14.96 19.69
CA ALA A 77 -2.94 15.54 21.04
C ALA A 77 -4.07 14.99 21.95
N GLY A 78 -5.14 14.44 21.36
CA GLY A 78 -6.25 13.83 22.10
C GLY A 78 -5.99 12.41 22.61
N GLY A 79 -4.84 11.78 22.29
CA GLY A 79 -4.49 10.43 22.77
C GLY A 79 -3.77 9.57 21.74
N LYS A 80 -3.56 8.30 22.08
CA LYS A 80 -2.85 7.33 21.22
C LYS A 80 -3.51 7.24 19.85
N THR A 81 -2.86 7.80 18.85
CA THR A 81 -3.34 7.96 17.49
C THR A 81 -2.47 7.20 16.50
N ALA A 82 -3.08 6.63 15.46
CA ALA A 82 -2.38 6.16 14.28
C ALA A 82 -3.03 6.75 13.01
N VAL A 83 -2.24 6.88 11.95
CA VAL A 83 -2.70 7.31 10.64
C VAL A 83 -2.81 6.11 9.72
N ILE A 84 -3.91 6.02 8.99
CA ILE A 84 -4.13 5.03 7.94
C ILE A 84 -4.13 5.77 6.61
N SER A 85 -3.13 5.47 5.77
CA SER A 85 -2.95 6.11 4.48
C SER A 85 -3.43 5.20 3.34
N THR A 86 -4.41 5.69 2.61
CA THR A 86 -4.85 5.16 1.31
C THR A 86 -4.55 6.16 0.18
N ILE A 87 -3.49 6.95 0.35
CA ILE A 87 -2.96 7.84 -0.68
C ILE A 87 -2.31 6.99 -1.77
N ASN A 88 -2.53 7.34 -3.04
CA ASN A 88 -2.00 6.60 -4.18
C ASN A 88 -1.07 7.45 -5.03
N GLY A 89 -0.10 6.77 -5.65
CA GLY A 89 0.82 7.34 -6.64
C GLY A 89 1.72 8.42 -6.06
N ASP A 90 2.05 9.40 -6.91
CA ASP A 90 3.04 10.43 -6.64
C ASP A 90 2.70 11.34 -5.45
N SER A 91 1.43 11.40 -5.04
CA SER A 91 1.00 12.13 -3.84
C SER A 91 1.57 11.58 -2.52
N ASN A 92 2.10 10.36 -2.52
CA ASN A 92 2.80 9.81 -1.36
C ASN A 92 4.10 10.57 -1.07
N VAL A 93 4.83 11.01 -2.10
CA VAL A 93 6.11 11.74 -1.93
C VAL A 93 5.92 13.01 -1.09
N PRO A 94 5.05 13.98 -1.47
CA PRO A 94 4.84 15.18 -0.67
C PRO A 94 4.21 14.90 0.70
N PHE A 95 3.35 13.88 0.83
CA PHE A 95 2.80 13.49 2.12
C PHE A 95 3.89 13.05 3.11
N TYR A 96 4.74 12.12 2.72
CA TYR A 96 5.82 11.64 3.59
C TYR A 96 6.89 12.69 3.85
N LYS A 97 7.19 13.53 2.85
CA LYS A 97 8.08 14.67 3.05
C LYS A 97 7.55 15.60 4.14
N GLU A 98 6.25 15.88 4.12
CA GLU A 98 5.63 16.78 5.10
C GLU A 98 5.53 16.16 6.49
N LEU A 99 5.31 14.83 6.61
CA LEU A 99 5.42 14.12 7.88
C LEU A 99 6.81 14.37 8.52
N GLY A 100 7.87 14.21 7.73
CA GLY A 100 9.25 14.46 8.15
C GLY A 100 9.49 15.93 8.55
N ASN A 101 9.04 16.89 7.72
CA ASN A 101 9.18 18.33 7.95
C ASN A 101 8.53 18.77 9.27
N GLN A 102 7.35 18.24 9.59
CA GLN A 102 6.64 18.56 10.82
C GLN A 102 7.07 17.71 12.03
N GLY A 103 8.06 16.82 11.85
CA GLY A 103 8.63 15.99 12.90
C GLY A 103 7.66 14.94 13.47
N LEU A 104 6.70 14.46 12.67
CA LEU A 104 5.86 13.33 13.04
C LEU A 104 6.68 12.03 12.99
N LYS A 105 6.98 11.48 14.16
CA LYS A 105 7.71 10.22 14.28
C LYS A 105 6.76 9.04 14.44
N ALA A 106 7.17 7.89 13.94
CA ALA A 106 6.39 6.66 14.08
C ALA A 106 6.18 6.22 15.54
N THR A 107 7.10 6.61 16.45
CA THR A 107 6.97 6.39 17.90
C THR A 107 5.80 7.14 18.52
N ASP A 108 5.42 8.26 17.95
CA ASP A 108 4.39 9.15 18.47
C ASP A 108 3.05 8.94 17.76
N VAL A 109 3.10 8.91 16.42
CA VAL A 109 1.93 8.74 15.55
C VAL A 109 2.35 7.82 14.39
N PRO A 110 2.26 6.49 14.55
CA PRO A 110 2.57 5.56 13.46
C PRO A 110 1.62 5.77 12.28
N VAL A 111 2.20 5.75 11.07
CA VAL A 111 1.45 5.72 9.82
C VAL A 111 1.52 4.30 9.26
N ILE A 112 0.40 3.74 8.82
CA ILE A 112 0.37 2.55 7.97
C ILE A 112 -0.21 2.89 6.61
N ALA A 113 0.52 2.56 5.55
CA ALA A 113 0.11 2.79 4.18
C ALA A 113 -0.34 1.50 3.50
N PHE A 114 -1.32 1.62 2.59
CA PHE A 114 -1.85 0.49 1.82
C PHE A 114 -1.48 0.54 0.33
N SER A 115 -0.69 1.52 -0.07
CA SER A 115 -0.25 1.72 -1.45
C SER A 115 1.14 2.36 -1.49
N VAL A 116 2.07 1.84 -0.68
CA VAL A 116 3.46 2.30 -0.63
C VAL A 116 4.40 1.11 -0.57
N GLY A 117 5.35 1.11 -1.46
CA GLY A 117 6.49 0.21 -1.48
C GLY A 117 7.77 0.97 -1.82
N GLU A 118 8.79 0.28 -2.27
CA GLU A 118 10.10 0.86 -2.57
C GLU A 118 10.05 1.86 -3.72
N GLU A 119 9.16 1.66 -4.71
CA GLU A 119 9.01 2.57 -5.86
C GLU A 119 8.39 3.91 -5.44
N GLU A 120 7.36 3.88 -4.60
CA GLU A 120 6.65 5.07 -4.15
C GLU A 120 7.51 5.96 -3.23
N LEU A 121 8.56 5.40 -2.63
CA LEU A 121 9.53 6.13 -1.80
C LEU A 121 10.75 6.62 -2.59
N ARG A 122 10.80 6.41 -3.90
CA ARG A 122 11.87 6.90 -4.76
C ARG A 122 12.00 8.44 -4.63
N GLY A 123 13.17 8.90 -4.27
CA GLY A 123 13.44 10.34 -4.12
C GLY A 123 12.94 10.98 -2.82
N VAL A 124 12.45 10.18 -1.86
CA VAL A 124 12.09 10.64 -0.52
C VAL A 124 13.26 10.42 0.44
N ASP A 125 13.57 11.39 1.31
CA ASP A 125 14.42 11.12 2.47
C ASP A 125 13.66 10.23 3.45
N THR A 126 14.08 8.98 3.55
CA THR A 126 13.42 7.96 4.38
C THR A 126 13.88 7.95 5.83
N LYS A 127 14.93 8.68 6.19
CA LYS A 127 15.45 8.71 7.58
C LYS A 127 14.39 9.12 8.60
N PRO A 128 13.59 10.19 8.39
CA PRO A 128 12.54 10.58 9.33
C PRO A 128 11.37 9.58 9.36
N LEU A 129 11.28 8.68 8.37
CA LEU A 129 10.14 7.77 8.20
C LEU A 129 10.35 6.39 8.84
N VAL A 130 11.52 6.16 9.43
CA VAL A 130 11.84 4.88 10.08
C VAL A 130 10.82 4.55 11.16
N GLY A 131 10.22 3.36 11.07
CA GLY A 131 9.19 2.87 11.99
C GLY A 131 7.75 3.06 11.50
N HIS A 132 7.50 3.88 10.48
CA HIS A 132 6.22 3.84 9.78
C HIS A 132 6.08 2.52 9.01
N LEU A 133 4.84 2.14 8.73
CA LEU A 133 4.49 0.80 8.24
C LEU A 133 3.86 0.86 6.85
N ALA A 134 3.97 -0.24 6.14
CA ALA A 134 3.20 -0.48 4.92
C ALA A 134 2.62 -1.90 4.96
N ALA A 135 1.44 -2.08 4.39
CA ALA A 135 0.80 -3.37 4.26
C ALA A 135 0.39 -3.59 2.80
N TRP A 136 1.13 -4.46 2.12
CA TRP A 136 0.90 -4.85 0.73
C TRP A 136 1.14 -6.35 0.56
N ASN A 137 0.78 -6.92 -0.60
CA ASN A 137 1.00 -8.35 -0.85
C ASN A 137 2.46 -8.64 -1.24
N TYR A 138 3.15 -7.64 -1.78
CA TYR A 138 4.53 -7.77 -2.24
C TYR A 138 5.37 -6.55 -1.89
N PHE A 139 6.62 -6.82 -1.50
CA PHE A 139 7.69 -5.84 -1.38
C PHE A 139 8.93 -6.35 -2.12
N MET A 140 9.67 -5.46 -2.78
CA MET A 140 10.89 -5.79 -3.51
C MET A 140 11.95 -6.46 -2.61
N SER A 141 11.94 -6.16 -1.33
CA SER A 141 12.84 -6.69 -0.31
C SER A 141 12.57 -8.15 0.11
N VAL A 142 11.47 -8.76 -0.34
CA VAL A 142 11.16 -10.18 -0.06
C VAL A 142 12.29 -11.07 -0.55
N LYS A 143 12.76 -11.95 0.34
CA LYS A 143 13.86 -12.90 0.07
C LYS A 143 13.29 -14.22 -0.41
N SER A 144 13.16 -14.40 -1.72
CA SER A 144 12.81 -15.66 -2.36
C SER A 144 13.54 -15.78 -3.70
N GLU A 145 13.81 -17.00 -4.13
CA GLU A 145 14.41 -17.28 -5.42
C GLU A 145 13.52 -16.75 -6.56
N ALA A 146 12.21 -16.89 -6.45
CA ALA A 146 11.24 -16.40 -7.42
C ALA A 146 11.30 -14.87 -7.54
N ASN A 147 11.46 -14.14 -6.42
CA ASN A 147 11.62 -12.70 -6.43
C ASN A 147 12.94 -12.25 -7.07
N GLU A 148 14.03 -12.91 -6.75
CA GLU A 148 15.33 -12.58 -7.39
C GLU A 148 15.26 -12.79 -8.92
N ALA A 149 14.63 -13.86 -9.37
CA ALA A 149 14.40 -14.09 -10.80
C ALA A 149 13.50 -13.03 -11.43
N PHE A 150 12.43 -12.62 -10.74
CA PHE A 150 11.53 -11.55 -11.19
C PHE A 150 12.26 -10.21 -11.32
N LYS A 151 12.97 -9.78 -10.29
CA LYS A 151 13.77 -8.54 -10.30
C LYS A 151 14.82 -8.53 -11.42
N LYS A 152 15.50 -9.65 -11.62
CA LYS A 152 16.50 -9.80 -12.70
C LYS A 152 15.87 -9.65 -14.09
N LYS A 153 14.72 -10.29 -14.32
CA LYS A 153 13.97 -10.15 -15.58
C LYS A 153 13.51 -8.71 -15.82
N TRP A 154 12.96 -8.07 -14.79
CA TRP A 154 12.55 -6.67 -14.87
C TRP A 154 13.72 -5.74 -15.20
N ALA A 155 14.84 -5.86 -14.49
CA ALA A 155 16.04 -5.04 -14.73
C ALA A 155 16.57 -5.21 -16.16
N ALA A 156 16.64 -6.44 -16.67
CA ALA A 156 17.06 -6.73 -18.04
C ALA A 156 16.10 -6.09 -19.06
N TYR A 157 14.79 -6.22 -18.85
CA TYR A 157 13.79 -5.62 -19.73
C TYR A 157 13.84 -4.09 -19.72
N ALA A 158 13.87 -3.48 -18.54
CA ALA A 158 13.94 -2.03 -18.37
C ALA A 158 15.16 -1.44 -19.08
N LYS A 159 16.33 -2.07 -18.93
CA LYS A 159 17.58 -1.69 -19.60
C LYS A 159 17.47 -1.84 -21.12
N ALA A 160 16.99 -2.97 -21.60
CA ALA A 160 16.84 -3.23 -23.03
C ALA A 160 15.88 -2.26 -23.72
N LYS A 161 14.82 -1.85 -23.02
CA LYS A 161 13.81 -0.89 -23.52
C LYS A 161 14.12 0.57 -23.19
N LYS A 162 15.25 0.83 -22.51
CA LYS A 162 15.65 2.19 -22.07
C LYS A 162 14.54 2.91 -21.32
N LEU A 163 13.86 2.21 -20.42
CA LEU A 163 12.76 2.79 -19.64
C LEU A 163 13.30 3.83 -18.64
N PRO A 164 12.47 4.82 -18.27
CA PRO A 164 12.82 5.73 -17.18
C PRO A 164 13.17 4.96 -15.90
N GLY A 165 14.27 5.32 -15.21
CA GLY A 165 14.71 4.64 -14.00
C GLY A 165 15.38 3.27 -14.21
N ALA A 166 15.73 2.90 -15.45
CA ALA A 166 16.39 1.61 -15.78
C ALA A 166 17.79 1.44 -15.16
N ASP A 167 18.40 2.52 -14.70
CA ASP A 167 19.66 2.55 -13.94
C ASP A 167 19.48 2.03 -12.51
N LYS A 168 18.29 2.21 -11.94
CA LYS A 168 17.90 1.72 -10.62
C LYS A 168 16.46 1.15 -10.68
N PRO A 169 16.29 -0.01 -11.33
CA PRO A 169 14.97 -0.59 -11.53
C PRO A 169 14.39 -1.07 -10.19
N LEU A 170 13.20 -0.61 -9.85
CA LEU A 170 12.44 -1.04 -8.68
C LEU A 170 11.23 -1.84 -9.12
N THR A 171 10.70 -2.65 -8.21
CA THR A 171 9.46 -3.42 -8.38
C THR A 171 8.51 -3.11 -7.24
N ASN A 172 7.21 -3.21 -7.49
CA ASN A 172 6.16 -3.01 -6.50
C ASN A 172 5.02 -4.01 -6.66
N ASP A 173 4.08 -3.98 -5.74
CA ASP A 173 2.92 -4.89 -5.69
C ASP A 173 2.09 -4.91 -7.00
N PRO A 174 1.68 -3.77 -7.60
CA PRO A 174 0.94 -3.78 -8.86
C PRO A 174 1.70 -4.42 -10.03
N MET A 175 3.03 -4.30 -10.04
CA MET A 175 3.87 -4.95 -11.06
C MET A 175 3.89 -6.47 -10.87
N GLU A 176 4.02 -6.95 -9.62
CA GLU A 176 3.92 -8.37 -9.31
C GLU A 176 2.55 -8.92 -9.67
N ALA A 177 1.48 -8.24 -9.26
CA ALA A 177 0.10 -8.65 -9.56
C ALA A 177 -0.15 -8.78 -11.06
N THR A 178 0.36 -7.83 -11.86
CA THR A 178 0.28 -7.88 -13.33
C THR A 178 1.06 -9.07 -13.89
N TYR A 179 2.28 -9.30 -13.40
CA TYR A 179 3.12 -10.43 -13.80
C TYR A 179 2.43 -11.77 -13.53
N ILE A 180 1.90 -11.96 -12.32
CA ILE A 180 1.14 -13.15 -11.94
C ILE A 180 -0.08 -13.32 -12.85
N GLY A 181 -0.86 -12.27 -13.03
CA GLY A 181 -2.09 -12.29 -13.83
C GLY A 181 -1.85 -12.75 -15.27
N ILE A 182 -0.78 -12.29 -15.91
CA ILE A 182 -0.42 -12.70 -17.27
C ILE A 182 -0.02 -14.18 -17.32
N TYR A 183 0.75 -14.67 -16.35
CA TYR A 183 1.13 -16.09 -16.33
C TYR A 183 -0.05 -17.02 -16.03
N MET A 184 -0.94 -16.65 -15.13
CA MET A 184 -2.15 -17.41 -14.85
C MET A 184 -3.09 -17.43 -16.07
N TRP A 185 -3.23 -16.29 -16.75
CA TRP A 185 -3.96 -16.23 -18.01
C TRP A 185 -3.35 -17.17 -19.08
N LYS A 186 -2.01 -17.13 -19.23
CA LYS A 186 -1.29 -18.04 -20.15
C LYS A 186 -1.58 -19.51 -19.82
N GLN A 187 -1.51 -19.92 -18.57
CA GLN A 187 -1.85 -21.28 -18.14
C GLN A 187 -3.30 -21.64 -18.51
N ALA A 188 -4.24 -20.72 -18.33
CA ALA A 188 -5.64 -20.94 -18.66
C ALA A 188 -5.84 -21.11 -20.19
N VAL A 189 -5.18 -20.29 -21.01
CA VAL A 189 -5.18 -20.42 -22.48
C VAL A 189 -4.63 -21.76 -22.92
N GLU A 190 -3.51 -22.19 -22.36
CA GLU A 190 -2.88 -23.49 -22.64
C GLU A 190 -3.80 -24.66 -22.26
N LYS A 191 -4.43 -24.59 -21.09
CA LYS A 191 -5.41 -25.58 -20.61
C LYS A 191 -6.67 -25.62 -21.48
N ALA A 192 -7.20 -24.45 -21.87
CA ALA A 192 -8.36 -24.31 -22.72
C ALA A 192 -8.07 -24.65 -24.20
N LYS A 193 -6.80 -24.65 -24.61
CA LYS A 193 -6.35 -24.73 -26.01
C LYS A 193 -7.10 -23.73 -26.91
N SER A 194 -7.39 -22.53 -26.41
CA SER A 194 -8.21 -21.53 -27.04
C SER A 194 -7.96 -20.15 -26.49
N PHE A 195 -8.17 -19.12 -27.31
CA PHE A 195 -8.24 -17.70 -26.88
C PHE A 195 -9.68 -17.22 -26.68
N ASP A 196 -10.67 -18.09 -26.87
CA ASP A 196 -12.07 -17.75 -26.60
C ASP A 196 -12.26 -17.39 -25.13
N VAL A 197 -12.90 -16.25 -24.87
CA VAL A 197 -13.03 -15.66 -23.55
C VAL A 197 -13.73 -16.59 -22.56
N ASP A 198 -14.82 -17.24 -22.98
CA ASP A 198 -15.59 -18.11 -22.11
C ASP A 198 -14.84 -19.40 -21.76
N LYS A 199 -14.12 -19.98 -22.74
CA LYS A 199 -13.29 -21.16 -22.51
C LYS A 199 -12.11 -20.85 -21.59
N VAL A 200 -11.43 -19.72 -21.80
CA VAL A 200 -10.32 -19.28 -20.92
C VAL A 200 -10.83 -19.01 -19.51
N ARG A 201 -11.94 -18.29 -19.37
CA ARG A 201 -12.58 -18.02 -18.08
C ARG A 201 -12.93 -19.32 -17.33
N ALA A 202 -13.50 -20.28 -18.01
CA ALA A 202 -13.80 -21.59 -17.40
C ALA A 202 -12.52 -22.34 -16.98
N ALA A 203 -11.43 -22.18 -17.70
CA ALA A 203 -10.13 -22.80 -17.39
C ALA A 203 -9.35 -22.10 -16.28
N MET A 204 -9.68 -20.85 -15.91
CA MET A 204 -9.00 -20.08 -14.84
C MET A 204 -9.17 -20.71 -13.46
N GLY A 205 -10.27 -21.39 -13.20
CA GLY A 205 -10.52 -22.01 -11.90
C GLY A 205 -9.47 -23.06 -11.53
N GLY A 206 -8.97 -22.99 -10.28
CA GLY A 206 -7.98 -23.93 -9.75
C GLY A 206 -6.56 -23.73 -10.27
N GLN A 207 -6.25 -22.61 -10.93
CA GLN A 207 -4.88 -22.25 -11.31
C GLN A 207 -4.03 -21.94 -10.08
N THR A 208 -2.76 -22.32 -10.13
CA THR A 208 -1.74 -21.96 -9.13
C THR A 208 -0.53 -21.39 -9.83
N PHE A 209 0.12 -20.43 -9.18
CA PHE A 209 1.34 -19.82 -9.67
C PHE A 209 2.24 -19.47 -8.48
N LYS A 210 3.51 -19.89 -8.53
CA LYS A 210 4.50 -19.55 -7.51
C LYS A 210 4.92 -18.09 -7.72
N ALA A 211 4.39 -17.20 -6.90
CA ALA A 211 4.58 -15.78 -7.03
C ALA A 211 5.97 -15.30 -6.53
N PRO A 212 6.46 -14.14 -7.01
CA PRO A 212 7.64 -13.48 -6.44
C PRO A 212 7.54 -13.23 -4.94
N SER A 213 6.36 -12.90 -4.41
CA SER A 213 6.08 -12.77 -2.97
C SER A 213 6.37 -14.03 -2.15
N GLY A 214 6.48 -15.19 -2.80
CA GLY A 214 6.83 -16.45 -2.14
C GLY A 214 5.63 -17.35 -1.84
N PHE A 215 4.43 -16.97 -2.26
CA PHE A 215 3.17 -17.71 -2.09
C PHE A 215 2.77 -18.41 -3.38
#